data_060c98768c7c1af60e2fedb993e97c5c
#
_entry.id   060c98768c7c1af60e2fedb993e97c5c
#
_cell.length_a   1.000
_cell.length_b   1.000
_cell.length_c   1.000
_cell.angle_alpha   90.00
_cell.angle_beta   90.00
_cell.angle_gamma   90.00
#
_symmetry.space_group_name_H-M   'P 1'
#
loop_
_entity.id
_entity.type
_entity.pdbx_description
1 polymer ?
#
loop_
_entity_poly.entity_id
_entity_poly.type
_entity_poly.pdbx_seq_one_letter_code
_entity_poly.pdbx_strand_id
1 'polypeptide(L)'
;MNALKSLLVAACSTILLAPGASYAAEKNAAGFLSYGSHDELLKAAKAESGTLQVTIAQTQPAVDEIVKLFTATYGIKAVGQEQGNADARMLLEIKAGTHKSDVVHMEEELGLDSYYPHLYKMDLLGMVEKKVIDMPVKMINPKQPNVAALGSALAAVSYNDKVLPKDLVPKSYEDLLNPKLKNGMIWVDVSQASGLAALSVVWGKEKVIDYTTKLGEQKPVWTTGATRSITAMAAGEYAIGSLNHYHSVIRIREQRKAPHVHALLLEPVPVRLNNIWSINAKTTMPASAVLFMEFAASDKVQEIFDREGPVKASVFKTGSLPNKLVEGKKVAFVGWDDVDMIEPLQKEIFASWKFPVAQK
;
A
#
# COMPACT_ATOMS: atom_id res chain seq x y z
N MET A 1 -58.71 16.60 -72.05
CA MET A 1 -57.47 17.34 -71.89
C MET A 1 -57.12 17.26 -70.43
N ASN A 2 -56.35 16.24 -70.04
CA ASN A 2 -56.10 15.83 -68.69
C ASN A 2 -54.69 16.23 -68.24
N ALA A 3 -54.63 17.02 -67.19
CA ALA A 3 -53.37 17.37 -66.52
C ALA A 3 -53.05 16.35 -65.42
N LEU A 4 -51.97 15.61 -65.60
CA LEU A 4 -51.38 14.70 -64.56
C LEU A 4 -50.68 15.55 -63.55
N LYS A 5 -51.11 15.45 -62.26
CA LYS A 5 -50.38 15.98 -61.13
C LYS A 5 -49.48 14.86 -60.57
N SER A 6 -48.18 15.05 -60.68
CA SER A 6 -47.17 14.20 -60.02
C SER A 6 -47.08 14.57 -58.52
N LEU A 7 -47.35 13.61 -57.64
CA LEU A 7 -47.06 13.69 -56.20
C LEU A 7 -45.64 13.25 -55.96
N LEU A 8 -44.77 14.14 -55.49
CA LEU A 8 -43.51 13.81 -54.88
C LEU A 8 -43.74 13.37 -53.40
N VAL A 9 -43.52 12.11 -53.14
CA VAL A 9 -43.47 11.61 -51.75
C VAL A 9 -42.01 11.78 -51.25
N ALA A 10 -41.84 12.75 -50.37
CA ALA A 10 -40.57 12.88 -49.64
C ALA A 10 -40.53 11.83 -48.52
N ALA A 11 -39.67 10.83 -48.66
CA ALA A 11 -39.39 9.87 -47.62
C ALA A 11 -38.52 10.55 -46.54
N CYS A 12 -39.11 10.97 -45.43
CA CYS A 12 -38.40 11.33 -44.23
C CYS A 12 -37.84 10.05 -43.58
N SER A 13 -36.55 9.76 -43.80
CA SER A 13 -35.84 8.74 -43.02
C SER A 13 -35.65 9.26 -41.60
N THR A 14 -36.53 8.87 -40.72
CA THR A 14 -36.32 9.01 -39.26
C THR A 14 -35.19 8.07 -38.88
N ILE A 15 -34.02 8.64 -38.61
CA ILE A 15 -32.95 7.94 -37.90
C ILE A 15 -33.44 7.72 -36.48
N LEU A 16 -33.90 6.51 -36.19
CA LEU A 16 -34.10 6.05 -34.82
C LEU A 16 -32.71 5.98 -34.21
N LEU A 17 -32.35 6.99 -33.42
CA LEU A 17 -31.30 6.90 -32.40
C LEU A 17 -31.70 5.77 -31.46
N ALA A 18 -30.95 4.65 -31.52
CA ALA A 18 -31.05 3.61 -30.53
C ALA A 18 -30.89 4.25 -29.14
N PRO A 19 -31.72 3.89 -28.13
CA PRO A 19 -31.52 4.38 -26.78
C PRO A 19 -30.09 4.03 -26.37
N GLY A 20 -29.33 5.05 -25.97
CA GLY A 20 -27.95 4.90 -25.56
C GLY A 20 -27.85 3.78 -24.54
N ALA A 21 -27.04 2.75 -24.85
CA ALA A 21 -26.74 1.69 -23.92
C ALA A 21 -26.22 2.36 -22.64
N SER A 22 -26.98 2.22 -21.56
CA SER A 22 -26.57 2.69 -20.23
C SER A 22 -25.37 1.84 -19.85
N TYR A 23 -24.17 2.40 -19.87
CA TYR A 23 -22.94 1.79 -19.33
C TYR A 23 -22.96 1.85 -17.79
N ALA A 24 -24.12 1.61 -17.19
CA ALA A 24 -24.28 1.60 -15.75
C ALA A 24 -23.65 0.34 -15.15
N ALA A 25 -22.85 0.53 -14.13
CA ALA A 25 -22.31 -0.59 -13.36
C ALA A 25 -23.45 -1.43 -12.79
N GLU A 26 -23.32 -2.74 -12.85
CA GLU A 26 -24.24 -3.70 -12.27
C GLU A 26 -23.99 -3.86 -10.78
N LYS A 27 -25.05 -4.05 -10.00
CA LYS A 27 -24.98 -4.20 -8.55
C LYS A 27 -25.15 -5.66 -8.17
N ASN A 28 -24.18 -6.23 -7.46
CA ASN A 28 -24.30 -7.58 -6.91
C ASN A 28 -25.18 -7.62 -5.64
N ALA A 29 -25.48 -8.82 -5.12
CA ALA A 29 -26.34 -9.01 -3.95
C ALA A 29 -25.84 -8.32 -2.67
N ALA A 30 -24.51 -8.15 -2.53
CA ALA A 30 -23.88 -7.43 -1.41
C ALA A 30 -23.85 -5.90 -1.61
N GLY A 31 -24.36 -5.44 -2.76
CA GLY A 31 -24.47 -4.02 -3.08
C GLY A 31 -23.21 -3.40 -3.69
N PHE A 32 -22.21 -4.20 -4.06
CA PHE A 32 -21.05 -3.73 -4.79
C PHE A 32 -21.35 -3.63 -6.29
N LEU A 33 -20.80 -2.60 -6.91
CA LEU A 33 -20.95 -2.30 -8.34
C LEU A 33 -19.80 -2.91 -9.14
N SER A 34 -20.07 -3.40 -10.33
CA SER A 34 -19.08 -3.90 -11.29
C SER A 34 -19.47 -3.55 -12.72
N TYR A 35 -18.48 -3.46 -13.58
CA TYR A 35 -18.68 -3.36 -15.04
C TYR A 35 -18.61 -4.75 -15.67
N GLY A 36 -19.32 -4.96 -16.79
CA GLY A 36 -19.35 -6.26 -17.47
C GLY A 36 -18.13 -6.52 -18.35
N SER A 37 -17.43 -5.46 -18.78
CA SER A 37 -16.22 -5.54 -19.62
C SER A 37 -15.32 -4.32 -19.41
N HIS A 38 -14.04 -4.44 -19.79
CA HIS A 38 -13.10 -3.31 -19.79
C HIS A 38 -13.54 -2.18 -20.72
N ASP A 39 -14.13 -2.52 -21.86
CA ASP A 39 -14.66 -1.52 -22.80
C ASP A 39 -15.81 -0.71 -22.20
N GLU A 40 -16.70 -1.35 -21.43
CA GLU A 40 -17.77 -0.66 -20.70
C GLU A 40 -17.20 0.25 -19.62
N LEU A 41 -16.24 -0.23 -18.83
CA LEU A 41 -15.53 0.56 -17.82
C LEU A 41 -14.86 1.78 -18.46
N LEU A 42 -14.14 1.60 -19.57
CA LEU A 42 -13.46 2.68 -20.28
C LEU A 42 -14.43 3.70 -20.87
N LYS A 43 -15.55 3.24 -21.43
CA LYS A 43 -16.61 4.14 -21.93
C LYS A 43 -17.26 4.92 -20.81
N ALA A 44 -17.57 4.27 -19.68
CA ALA A 44 -18.11 4.93 -18.49
C ALA A 44 -17.14 5.99 -17.96
N ALA A 45 -15.85 5.67 -17.83
CA ALA A 45 -14.83 6.59 -17.37
C ALA A 45 -14.67 7.82 -18.31
N LYS A 46 -14.74 7.61 -19.63
CA LYS A 46 -14.69 8.71 -20.61
C LYS A 46 -15.96 9.57 -20.65
N ALA A 47 -17.07 9.04 -20.17
CA ALA A 47 -18.33 9.79 -20.06
C ALA A 47 -18.38 10.64 -18.77
N GLU A 48 -17.55 10.34 -17.79
CA GLU A 48 -17.43 11.16 -16.57
C GLU A 48 -16.82 12.54 -16.92
N SER A 49 -17.35 13.58 -16.29
CA SER A 49 -16.89 14.95 -16.50
C SER A 49 -16.08 15.42 -15.31
N GLY A 50 -14.93 16.03 -15.56
CA GLY A 50 -14.10 16.59 -14.51
C GLY A 50 -12.63 16.23 -14.62
N THR A 51 -11.94 16.30 -13.49
CA THR A 51 -10.54 15.93 -13.35
C THR A 51 -10.43 15.00 -12.13
N LEU A 52 -9.95 13.79 -12.36
CA LEU A 52 -9.75 12.81 -11.31
C LEU A 52 -8.73 13.33 -10.29
N GLN A 53 -9.13 13.37 -9.03
CA GLN A 53 -8.29 13.79 -7.91
C GLN A 53 -7.71 12.56 -7.22
N VAL A 54 -6.40 12.48 -7.09
CA VAL A 54 -5.76 11.35 -6.42
C VAL A 54 -4.77 11.83 -5.36
N THR A 55 -4.71 11.11 -4.24
CA THR A 55 -3.75 11.35 -3.18
C THR A 55 -2.96 10.08 -2.95
N ILE A 56 -1.64 10.15 -3.09
CA ILE A 56 -0.76 8.98 -3.10
C ILE A 56 0.42 9.21 -2.15
N ALA A 57 0.80 8.20 -1.35
CA ALA A 57 1.97 8.27 -0.46
C ALA A 57 3.28 7.98 -1.24
N GLN A 58 3.52 8.79 -2.24
CA GLN A 58 4.77 8.83 -3.02
C GLN A 58 5.29 10.27 -3.08
N THR A 59 6.54 10.46 -3.52
CA THR A 59 7.08 11.80 -3.73
C THR A 59 6.26 12.55 -4.79
N GLN A 60 6.12 13.87 -4.68
CA GLN A 60 5.35 14.64 -5.66
C GLN A 60 5.82 14.42 -7.12
N PRO A 61 7.13 14.32 -7.43
CA PRO A 61 7.58 13.98 -8.79
C PRO A 61 7.05 12.62 -9.29
N ALA A 62 6.98 11.60 -8.42
CA ALA A 62 6.40 10.31 -8.77
C ALA A 62 4.91 10.40 -9.03
N VAL A 63 4.19 11.15 -8.18
CA VAL A 63 2.74 11.39 -8.34
C VAL A 63 2.48 12.08 -9.68
N ASP A 64 3.24 13.14 -10.01
CA ASP A 64 3.11 13.89 -11.28
C ASP A 64 3.38 12.99 -12.49
N GLU A 65 4.39 12.12 -12.41
CA GLU A 65 4.68 11.15 -13.47
C GLU A 65 3.53 10.17 -13.67
N ILE A 66 2.99 9.60 -12.58
CA ILE A 66 1.89 8.62 -12.62
C ILE A 66 0.64 9.25 -13.25
N VAL A 67 0.21 10.42 -12.80
CA VAL A 67 -1.00 11.07 -13.35
C VAL A 67 -0.81 11.50 -14.80
N LYS A 68 0.40 11.92 -15.19
CA LYS A 68 0.74 12.23 -16.59
C LYS A 68 0.64 10.98 -17.46
N LEU A 69 1.20 9.85 -17.03
CA LEU A 69 1.14 8.59 -17.74
C LEU A 69 -0.30 8.07 -17.83
N PHE A 70 -1.09 8.16 -16.78
CA PHE A 70 -2.51 7.81 -16.76
C PHE A 70 -3.29 8.63 -17.81
N THR A 71 -3.12 9.95 -17.78
CA THR A 71 -3.77 10.85 -18.72
C THR A 71 -3.38 10.54 -20.16
N ALA A 72 -2.10 10.25 -20.42
CA ALA A 72 -1.62 9.88 -21.75
C ALA A 72 -2.18 8.53 -22.23
N THR A 73 -2.40 7.58 -21.30
CA THR A 73 -2.89 6.23 -21.62
C THR A 73 -4.40 6.23 -21.93
N TYR A 74 -5.20 6.91 -21.12
CA TYR A 74 -6.66 6.82 -21.17
C TYR A 74 -7.35 8.07 -21.74
N GLY A 75 -6.64 9.19 -21.85
CA GLY A 75 -7.22 10.48 -22.25
C GLY A 75 -8.08 11.14 -21.16
N ILE A 76 -8.02 10.61 -19.92
CA ILE A 76 -8.77 11.11 -18.75
C ILE A 76 -7.86 12.06 -17.98
N LYS A 77 -8.34 13.28 -17.72
CA LYS A 77 -7.59 14.25 -16.91
C LYS A 77 -7.48 13.79 -15.46
N ALA A 78 -6.27 13.80 -14.92
CA ALA A 78 -6.00 13.51 -13.52
C ALA A 78 -5.02 14.53 -12.93
N VAL A 79 -5.14 14.80 -11.64
CA VAL A 79 -4.17 15.55 -10.84
C VAL A 79 -3.93 14.81 -9.55
N GLY A 80 -2.70 14.88 -9.06
CA GLY A 80 -2.29 14.14 -7.90
C GLY A 80 -1.58 15.01 -6.86
N GLN A 81 -1.68 14.60 -5.61
CA GLN A 81 -0.98 15.21 -4.48
C GLN A 81 -0.23 14.13 -3.71
N GLU A 82 0.99 14.48 -3.28
CA GLU A 82 1.72 13.68 -2.31
C GLU A 82 0.94 13.66 -0.99
N GLN A 83 0.69 12.46 -0.48
CA GLN A 83 0.19 12.28 0.87
C GLN A 83 1.37 12.10 1.83
N GLY A 84 1.59 13.08 2.71
CA GLY A 84 2.45 12.85 3.87
C GLY A 84 1.77 11.92 4.90
N ASN A 85 2.41 11.71 6.06
CA ASN A 85 1.88 10.91 7.18
C ASN A 85 0.57 11.54 7.73
N ALA A 86 -0.53 11.41 7.00
CA ALA A 86 -1.76 12.16 7.23
C ALA A 86 -3.02 11.27 7.33
N ASP A 87 -2.88 9.95 7.50
CA ASP A 87 -4.01 9.01 7.51
C ASP A 87 -5.10 9.40 8.50
N ALA A 88 -4.74 9.77 9.72
CA ALA A 88 -5.72 10.20 10.73
C ALA A 88 -6.46 11.49 10.32
N ARG A 89 -5.77 12.47 9.72
CA ARG A 89 -6.40 13.69 9.19
C ARG A 89 -7.30 13.37 8.01
N MET A 90 -6.84 12.55 7.09
CA MET A 90 -7.61 12.11 5.92
C MET A 90 -8.90 11.42 6.35
N LEU A 91 -8.85 10.52 7.35
CA LEU A 91 -10.04 9.87 7.88
C LEU A 91 -11.06 10.89 8.45
N LEU A 92 -10.59 11.92 9.16
CA LEU A 92 -11.46 12.98 9.66
C LEU A 92 -12.11 13.78 8.52
N GLU A 93 -11.33 14.13 7.50
CA GLU A 93 -11.82 14.82 6.30
C GLU A 93 -12.84 13.97 5.52
N ILE A 94 -12.59 12.65 5.40
CA ILE A 94 -13.52 11.70 4.76
C ILE A 94 -14.83 11.62 5.56
N LYS A 95 -14.75 11.46 6.89
CA LYS A 95 -15.93 11.45 7.77
C LYS A 95 -16.72 12.74 7.71
N ALA A 96 -16.05 13.87 7.62
CA ALA A 96 -16.68 15.18 7.46
C ALA A 96 -17.23 15.44 6.03
N GLY A 97 -16.89 14.57 5.06
CA GLY A 97 -17.25 14.76 3.64
C GLY A 97 -16.52 15.91 2.95
N THR A 98 -15.36 16.35 3.51
CA THR A 98 -14.55 17.46 2.99
C THR A 98 -13.32 16.99 2.22
N HIS A 99 -13.01 15.71 2.27
CA HIS A 99 -11.91 15.12 1.52
C HIS A 99 -12.20 15.13 0.00
N LYS A 100 -11.29 15.69 -0.78
CA LYS A 100 -11.50 15.95 -2.21
C LYS A 100 -10.96 14.87 -3.15
N SER A 101 -10.17 13.93 -2.63
CA SER A 101 -9.59 12.88 -3.47
C SER A 101 -10.64 11.85 -3.84
N ASP A 102 -10.68 11.47 -5.11
CA ASP A 102 -11.52 10.39 -5.62
C ASP A 102 -10.94 9.01 -5.25
N VAL A 103 -9.61 8.88 -5.32
CA VAL A 103 -8.88 7.70 -4.86
C VAL A 103 -8.23 8.03 -3.53
N VAL A 104 -8.55 7.24 -2.50
CA VAL A 104 -8.01 7.40 -1.16
C VAL A 104 -6.92 6.37 -0.92
N HIS A 105 -5.85 6.79 -0.26
CA HIS A 105 -4.71 5.97 0.09
C HIS A 105 -4.59 5.86 1.61
N MET A 106 -4.37 4.65 2.10
CA MET A 106 -4.05 4.33 3.49
C MET A 106 -2.68 3.65 3.51
N GLU A 107 -1.81 4.03 4.43
CA GLU A 107 -0.42 3.53 4.44
C GLU A 107 -0.37 2.04 4.75
N GLU A 108 -1.11 1.61 5.77
CA GLU A 108 -1.05 0.25 6.32
C GLU A 108 -2.42 -0.44 6.29
N GLU A 109 -2.39 -1.76 6.41
CA GLU A 109 -3.59 -2.63 6.45
C GLU A 109 -4.33 -2.58 7.79
N LEU A 110 -3.78 -1.95 8.82
CA LEU A 110 -4.38 -1.88 10.15
C LEU A 110 -5.38 -0.73 10.27
N GLY A 111 -6.44 -0.94 11.06
CA GLY A 111 -7.44 0.11 11.34
C GLY A 111 -8.36 0.46 10.18
N LEU A 112 -8.42 -0.35 9.12
CA LEU A 112 -9.22 -0.11 7.92
C LEU A 112 -10.73 -0.09 8.19
N ASP A 113 -11.22 -0.73 9.23
CA ASP A 113 -12.65 -0.77 9.60
C ASP A 113 -13.25 0.64 9.72
N SER A 114 -12.44 1.61 10.17
CA SER A 114 -12.85 3.00 10.28
C SER A 114 -13.10 3.69 8.94
N TYR A 115 -12.55 3.14 7.84
CA TYR A 115 -12.70 3.67 6.49
C TYR A 115 -13.82 3.01 5.71
N TYR A 116 -14.10 1.71 5.91
CA TYR A 116 -15.05 0.94 5.08
C TYR A 116 -16.41 1.61 4.86
N PRO A 117 -17.06 2.25 5.86
CA PRO A 117 -18.34 2.93 5.66
C PRO A 117 -18.29 4.13 4.71
N HIS A 118 -17.09 4.63 4.43
CA HIS A 118 -16.83 5.84 3.66
C HIS A 118 -16.20 5.54 2.29
N LEU A 119 -16.10 4.28 1.92
CA LEU A 119 -15.53 3.84 0.65
C LEU A 119 -16.64 3.50 -0.35
N TYR A 120 -16.39 3.82 -1.62
CA TYR A 120 -17.29 3.48 -2.71
C TYR A 120 -17.35 1.96 -2.89
N LYS A 121 -18.55 1.42 -2.97
CA LYS A 121 -18.76 -0.03 -3.10
C LYS A 121 -18.53 -0.50 -4.54
N MET A 122 -17.28 -0.70 -4.91
CA MET A 122 -16.87 -1.23 -6.21
C MET A 122 -16.32 -2.66 -6.04
N ASP A 123 -16.77 -3.61 -6.84
CA ASP A 123 -16.34 -5.02 -6.81
C ASP A 123 -15.08 -5.22 -7.64
N LEU A 124 -13.93 -4.76 -7.12
CA LEU A 124 -12.64 -4.96 -7.80
C LEU A 124 -12.32 -6.45 -7.95
N LEU A 125 -12.62 -7.26 -6.93
CA LEU A 125 -12.37 -8.70 -6.96
C LEU A 125 -13.15 -9.39 -8.07
N GLY A 126 -14.47 -9.17 -8.12
CA GLY A 126 -15.31 -9.73 -9.17
C GLY A 126 -14.93 -9.24 -10.57
N MET A 127 -14.47 -7.99 -10.71
CA MET A 127 -13.96 -7.49 -11.99
C MET A 127 -12.65 -8.15 -12.42
N VAL A 128 -11.74 -8.45 -11.50
CA VAL A 128 -10.52 -9.21 -11.80
C VAL A 128 -10.84 -10.65 -12.22
N GLU A 129 -11.72 -11.33 -11.47
CA GLU A 129 -12.14 -12.70 -11.78
C GLU A 129 -12.80 -12.82 -13.16
N LYS A 130 -13.56 -11.80 -13.55
CA LYS A 130 -14.19 -11.67 -14.88
C LYS A 130 -13.26 -11.10 -15.96
N LYS A 131 -12.00 -10.78 -15.63
CA LYS A 131 -11.02 -10.16 -16.52
C LYS A 131 -11.47 -8.79 -17.08
N VAL A 132 -12.27 -8.06 -16.32
CA VAL A 132 -12.66 -6.68 -16.64
C VAL A 132 -11.49 -5.74 -16.35
N ILE A 133 -10.74 -5.97 -15.27
CA ILE A 133 -9.52 -5.25 -14.92
C ILE A 133 -8.37 -6.25 -14.70
N ASP A 134 -7.15 -5.79 -14.96
CA ASP A 134 -5.92 -6.58 -14.80
C ASP A 134 -5.17 -6.16 -13.54
N MET A 135 -5.38 -6.91 -12.46
CA MET A 135 -4.67 -6.75 -11.19
C MET A 135 -4.38 -8.15 -10.59
N PRO A 136 -3.26 -8.35 -9.90
CA PRO A 136 -3.07 -9.57 -9.12
C PRO A 136 -4.18 -9.73 -8.07
N VAL A 137 -4.92 -10.84 -8.10
CA VAL A 137 -6.04 -11.13 -7.17
C VAL A 137 -5.64 -10.95 -5.70
N LYS A 138 -4.40 -11.34 -5.35
CA LYS A 138 -3.87 -11.23 -3.97
C LYS A 138 -3.71 -9.79 -3.48
N MET A 139 -3.74 -8.80 -4.37
CA MET A 139 -3.76 -7.40 -3.98
C MET A 139 -5.12 -7.00 -3.39
N ILE A 140 -6.21 -7.66 -3.76
CA ILE A 140 -7.57 -7.26 -3.39
C ILE A 140 -7.99 -7.95 -2.10
N ASN A 141 -8.63 -7.18 -1.21
CA ASN A 141 -9.17 -7.73 0.04
C ASN A 141 -10.39 -8.61 -0.25
N PRO A 142 -10.36 -9.91 0.08
CA PRO A 142 -11.47 -10.82 -0.22
C PRO A 142 -12.73 -10.52 0.60
N LYS A 143 -12.58 -9.91 1.79
CA LYS A 143 -13.70 -9.52 2.67
C LYS A 143 -14.27 -8.13 2.32
N GLN A 144 -13.44 -7.27 1.71
CA GLN A 144 -13.78 -5.90 1.29
C GLN A 144 -13.30 -5.69 -0.15
N PRO A 145 -14.06 -6.18 -1.16
CA PRO A 145 -13.62 -6.25 -2.55
C PRO A 145 -13.41 -4.89 -3.22
N ASN A 146 -13.68 -3.79 -2.53
CA ASN A 146 -13.39 -2.41 -2.93
C ASN A 146 -12.07 -1.87 -2.38
N VAL A 147 -11.24 -2.70 -1.75
CA VAL A 147 -9.95 -2.31 -1.17
C VAL A 147 -8.84 -3.15 -1.78
N ALA A 148 -7.75 -2.50 -2.19
CA ALA A 148 -6.59 -3.19 -2.77
C ALA A 148 -5.27 -2.70 -2.14
N ALA A 149 -4.34 -3.63 -1.88
CA ALA A 149 -2.97 -3.34 -1.46
C ALA A 149 -2.06 -3.27 -2.70
N LEU A 150 -1.70 -2.08 -3.12
CA LEU A 150 -0.87 -1.85 -4.30
C LEU A 150 0.62 -1.89 -4.01
N GLY A 151 0.99 -2.10 -2.76
CA GLY A 151 2.37 -2.22 -2.31
C GLY A 151 2.57 -3.25 -1.21
N SER A 152 3.83 -3.42 -0.82
CA SER A 152 4.22 -4.29 0.28
C SER A 152 5.33 -3.63 1.10
N ALA A 153 5.28 -3.82 2.41
CA ALA A 153 6.31 -3.39 3.33
C ALA A 153 7.16 -4.59 3.77
N LEU A 154 8.44 -4.58 3.45
CA LEU A 154 9.40 -5.54 3.94
C LEU A 154 10.06 -4.99 5.20
N ALA A 155 10.18 -5.80 6.25
CA ALA A 155 10.95 -5.43 7.43
C ALA A 155 12.35 -6.03 7.39
N ALA A 156 13.34 -5.24 7.79
CA ALA A 156 14.75 -5.59 7.77
C ALA A 156 15.42 -5.21 9.09
N VAL A 157 16.40 -5.99 9.49
CA VAL A 157 17.40 -5.56 10.47
C VAL A 157 18.35 -4.59 9.78
N SER A 158 18.66 -3.47 10.43
CA SER A 158 19.62 -2.51 9.89
C SER A 158 20.87 -2.44 10.74
N TYR A 159 22.03 -2.14 10.15
CA TYR A 159 23.26 -1.96 10.92
C TYR A 159 24.23 -0.98 10.25
N ASN A 160 25.14 -0.43 11.06
CA ASN A 160 26.23 0.42 10.62
C ASN A 160 27.54 -0.36 10.74
N ASP A 161 28.20 -0.66 9.63
CA ASP A 161 29.44 -1.48 9.58
C ASP A 161 30.69 -0.76 10.11
N LYS A 162 30.61 0.57 10.35
CA LYS A 162 31.66 1.34 11.03
C LYS A 162 31.58 1.25 12.55
N VAL A 163 30.42 0.85 13.08
CA VAL A 163 30.16 0.79 14.52
C VAL A 163 30.01 -0.66 15.00
N LEU A 164 29.29 -1.48 14.23
CA LEU A 164 29.06 -2.87 14.57
C LEU A 164 30.27 -3.74 14.18
N PRO A 165 30.90 -4.45 15.14
CA PRO A 165 31.96 -5.42 14.83
C PRO A 165 31.45 -6.49 13.84
N LYS A 166 32.31 -6.87 12.90
CA LYS A 166 31.96 -7.82 11.83
C LYS A 166 31.46 -9.19 12.33
N ASP A 167 32.01 -9.65 13.45
CA ASP A 167 31.60 -10.90 14.10
C ASP A 167 30.25 -10.81 14.81
N LEU A 168 29.69 -9.61 14.98
CA LEU A 168 28.38 -9.36 15.55
C LEU A 168 27.29 -9.04 14.52
N VAL A 169 27.61 -9.04 13.22
CA VAL A 169 26.60 -8.88 12.16
C VAL A 169 25.65 -10.08 12.19
N PRO A 170 24.33 -9.87 12.45
CA PRO A 170 23.41 -10.97 12.68
C PRO A 170 23.15 -11.77 11.39
N LYS A 171 22.97 -13.07 11.54
CA LYS A 171 22.55 -14.01 10.50
C LYS A 171 21.16 -14.58 10.78
N SER A 172 20.70 -14.42 12.00
CA SER A 172 19.37 -14.82 12.48
C SER A 172 18.80 -13.77 13.45
N TYR A 173 17.52 -13.86 13.78
CA TYR A 173 16.92 -13.02 14.81
C TYR A 173 17.48 -13.30 16.21
N GLU A 174 17.83 -14.55 16.48
CA GLU A 174 18.43 -14.98 17.74
C GLU A 174 19.79 -14.30 17.97
N ASP A 175 20.53 -13.95 16.92
CA ASP A 175 21.82 -13.24 17.06
C ASP A 175 21.65 -11.83 17.66
N LEU A 176 20.47 -11.21 17.51
CA LEU A 176 20.14 -9.94 18.18
C LEU A 176 20.06 -10.08 19.72
N LEU A 177 19.92 -11.29 20.22
CA LEU A 177 19.89 -11.59 21.64
C LEU A 177 21.30 -11.84 22.23
N ASN A 178 22.37 -11.68 21.43
CA ASN A 178 23.74 -11.84 21.88
C ASN A 178 24.06 -10.85 23.01
N PRO A 179 24.56 -11.32 24.17
CA PRO A 179 24.90 -10.44 25.30
C PRO A 179 25.87 -9.30 24.99
N LYS A 180 26.70 -9.46 23.94
CA LYS A 180 27.60 -8.39 23.48
C LYS A 180 26.89 -7.19 22.88
N LEU A 181 25.60 -7.34 22.51
CA LEU A 181 24.76 -6.28 21.94
C LEU A 181 23.91 -5.55 23.00
N LYS A 182 24.08 -5.88 24.29
CA LYS A 182 23.35 -5.23 25.39
C LYS A 182 23.72 -3.74 25.54
N ASN A 183 22.84 -3.04 26.28
CA ASN A 183 23.09 -1.70 26.80
C ASN A 183 23.31 -0.64 25.71
N GLY A 184 22.34 -0.54 24.80
CA GLY A 184 22.27 0.56 23.84
C GLY A 184 22.96 0.31 22.48
N MET A 185 23.54 -0.88 22.26
CA MET A 185 24.01 -1.24 20.91
C MET A 185 22.86 -1.43 19.93
N ILE A 186 21.70 -1.89 20.42
CA ILE A 186 20.47 -2.08 19.63
C ILE A 186 19.55 -0.90 19.86
N TRP A 187 18.95 -0.40 18.80
CA TRP A 187 17.77 0.44 18.91
C TRP A 187 16.53 -0.29 18.38
N VAL A 188 15.38 0.00 18.98
CA VAL A 188 14.08 -0.55 18.61
C VAL A 188 13.12 0.60 18.34
N ASP A 189 12.59 0.66 17.13
CA ASP A 189 11.51 1.58 16.80
C ASP A 189 10.17 0.97 17.25
N VAL A 190 9.56 1.59 18.24
CA VAL A 190 8.29 1.09 18.78
C VAL A 190 7.15 1.13 17.77
N SER A 191 7.21 2.02 16.79
CA SER A 191 6.22 2.08 15.72
C SER A 191 6.30 0.87 14.77
N GLN A 192 7.36 0.07 14.85
CA GLN A 192 7.60 -1.12 14.01
C GLN A 192 7.24 -2.44 14.71
N ALA A 193 6.48 -2.41 15.80
CA ALA A 193 6.01 -3.62 16.49
C ALA A 193 5.20 -4.56 15.57
N SER A 194 4.52 -4.02 14.56
CA SER A 194 3.81 -4.79 13.55
C SER A 194 4.74 -5.68 12.70
N GLY A 195 5.97 -5.23 12.43
CA GLY A 195 6.98 -6.06 11.77
C GLY A 195 7.40 -7.26 12.60
N LEU A 196 7.52 -7.08 13.94
CA LEU A 196 7.78 -8.19 14.87
C LEU A 196 6.56 -9.11 14.99
N ALA A 197 5.34 -8.54 15.05
CA ALA A 197 4.10 -9.31 15.09
C ALA A 197 3.95 -10.18 13.83
N ALA A 198 4.38 -9.72 12.67
CA ALA A 198 4.34 -10.48 11.43
C ALA A 198 5.11 -11.82 11.50
N LEU A 199 6.14 -11.91 12.34
CA LEU A 199 6.88 -13.17 12.55
C LEU A 199 5.98 -14.29 13.09
N SER A 200 4.85 -13.94 13.74
CA SER A 200 3.93 -14.92 14.33
C SER A 200 3.27 -15.84 13.30
N VAL A 201 3.14 -15.39 12.05
CA VAL A 201 2.62 -16.21 10.94
C VAL A 201 3.47 -17.48 10.73
N VAL A 202 4.77 -17.40 11.05
CA VAL A 202 5.71 -18.52 10.90
C VAL A 202 6.13 -19.13 12.22
N TRP A 203 6.33 -18.30 13.25
CA TRP A 203 6.84 -18.75 14.55
C TRP A 203 5.76 -19.16 15.55
N GLY A 204 4.53 -18.66 15.35
CA GLY A 204 3.50 -18.67 16.37
C GLY A 204 3.67 -17.53 17.36
N LYS A 205 2.57 -17.19 18.05
CA LYS A 205 2.48 -16.07 19.00
C LYS A 205 3.46 -16.21 20.18
N GLU A 206 3.51 -17.40 20.77
CA GLU A 206 4.30 -17.67 21.97
C GLU A 206 5.80 -17.40 21.72
N LYS A 207 6.31 -17.86 20.57
CA LYS A 207 7.73 -17.63 20.23
C LYS A 207 8.01 -16.15 19.97
N VAL A 208 7.07 -15.41 19.37
CA VAL A 208 7.24 -13.95 19.18
C VAL A 208 7.29 -13.23 20.51
N ILE A 209 6.41 -13.56 21.46
CA ILE A 209 6.40 -12.93 22.79
C ILE A 209 7.67 -13.27 23.57
N ASP A 210 8.12 -14.54 23.56
CA ASP A 210 9.40 -14.93 24.17
C ASP A 210 10.57 -14.14 23.58
N TYR A 211 10.65 -14.08 22.25
CA TYR A 211 11.70 -13.34 21.55
C TYR A 211 11.68 -11.83 21.89
N THR A 212 10.53 -11.20 21.86
CA THR A 212 10.39 -9.76 22.12
C THR A 212 10.66 -9.43 23.58
N THR A 213 10.33 -10.32 24.53
CA THR A 213 10.71 -10.21 25.93
C THR A 213 12.24 -10.19 26.08
N LYS A 214 12.92 -11.17 25.48
CA LYS A 214 14.39 -11.25 25.50
C LYS A 214 15.06 -10.07 24.80
N LEU A 215 14.45 -9.56 23.71
CA LEU A 215 14.92 -8.35 23.05
C LEU A 215 14.83 -7.13 23.96
N GLY A 216 13.75 -6.99 24.74
CA GLY A 216 13.62 -5.96 25.78
C GLY A 216 14.70 -6.08 26.87
N GLU A 217 15.09 -7.29 27.25
CA GLU A 217 16.17 -7.57 28.23
C GLU A 217 17.57 -7.20 27.71
N GLN A 218 17.75 -6.98 26.40
CA GLN A 218 18.97 -6.39 25.83
C GLN A 218 19.15 -4.92 26.24
N LYS A 219 18.14 -4.28 26.85
CA LYS A 219 18.10 -2.85 27.21
C LYS A 219 18.39 -1.98 25.97
N PRO A 220 17.59 -2.12 24.90
CA PRO A 220 17.79 -1.35 23.69
C PRO A 220 17.50 0.13 23.93
N VAL A 221 17.95 0.98 23.01
CA VAL A 221 17.47 2.35 22.93
C VAL A 221 16.10 2.34 22.25
N TRP A 222 15.09 2.79 22.96
CA TRP A 222 13.74 2.90 22.43
C TRP A 222 13.57 4.20 21.65
N THR A 223 13.07 4.09 20.42
CA THR A 223 12.89 5.23 19.53
C THR A 223 11.48 5.25 18.94
N THR A 224 11.11 6.37 18.34
CA THR A 224 9.90 6.52 17.55
C THR A 224 10.23 7.21 16.23
N GLY A 225 9.90 6.57 15.13
CA GLY A 225 10.10 7.10 13.78
C GLY A 225 11.41 6.66 13.12
N ALA A 226 11.26 5.77 12.14
CA ALA A 226 12.37 5.11 11.42
C ALA A 226 13.37 6.11 10.82
N THR A 227 12.89 7.19 10.18
CA THR A 227 13.77 8.19 9.53
C THR A 227 14.78 8.80 10.49
N ARG A 228 14.34 9.21 11.68
CA ARG A 228 15.20 9.81 12.71
C ARG A 228 16.24 8.81 13.19
N SER A 229 15.80 7.60 13.52
CA SER A 229 16.66 6.56 14.11
C SER A 229 17.69 6.03 13.12
N ILE A 230 17.30 5.83 11.85
CA ILE A 230 18.25 5.42 10.79
C ILE A 230 19.24 6.56 10.49
N THR A 231 18.82 7.82 10.56
CA THR A 231 19.72 8.96 10.41
C THR A 231 20.76 9.01 11.53
N ALA A 232 20.34 8.78 12.79
CA ALA A 232 21.25 8.71 13.93
C ALA A 232 22.21 7.49 13.81
N MET A 233 21.73 6.35 13.32
CA MET A 233 22.58 5.19 13.01
C MET A 233 23.60 5.52 11.92
N ALA A 234 23.19 6.25 10.86
CA ALA A 234 24.10 6.70 9.81
C ALA A 234 25.19 7.68 10.35
N ALA A 235 24.87 8.45 11.39
CA ALA A 235 25.82 9.30 12.09
C ALA A 235 26.74 8.53 13.08
N GLY A 236 26.47 7.24 13.34
CA GLY A 236 27.27 6.39 14.23
C GLY A 236 26.78 6.33 15.67
N GLU A 237 25.58 6.85 15.97
CA GLU A 237 25.02 6.84 17.34
C GLU A 237 24.54 5.42 17.74
N TYR A 238 24.11 4.60 16.75
CA TYR A 238 23.61 3.25 16.98
C TYR A 238 24.34 2.25 16.07
N ALA A 239 24.56 1.06 16.61
CA ALA A 239 25.22 -0.01 15.86
C ALA A 239 24.22 -0.83 15.01
N ILE A 240 23.04 -1.14 15.58
CA ILE A 240 22.09 -2.04 14.96
C ILE A 240 20.64 -1.68 15.32
N GLY A 241 19.74 -1.77 14.37
CA GLY A 241 18.29 -1.62 14.54
C GLY A 241 17.58 -2.96 14.39
N SER A 242 16.67 -3.28 15.31
CA SER A 242 16.04 -4.61 15.39
C SER A 242 15.19 -4.97 14.19
N LEU A 243 14.24 -4.13 13.83
CA LEU A 243 13.45 -4.20 12.59
C LEU A 243 13.06 -2.81 12.15
N ASN A 244 13.13 -2.60 10.85
CA ASN A 244 12.78 -1.32 10.20
C ASN A 244 12.17 -1.61 8.85
N HIS A 245 11.39 -0.69 8.30
CA HIS A 245 11.01 -0.80 6.91
C HIS A 245 12.26 -0.80 6.02
N TYR A 246 12.43 -1.83 5.21
CA TYR A 246 13.56 -1.97 4.28
C TYR A 246 13.72 -0.71 3.42
N HIS A 247 12.63 -0.21 2.83
CA HIS A 247 12.64 0.98 2.00
C HIS A 247 13.15 2.22 2.75
N SER A 248 12.85 2.37 4.04
CA SER A 248 13.33 3.49 4.84
C SER A 248 14.84 3.44 5.05
N VAL A 249 15.41 2.25 5.26
CA VAL A 249 16.85 2.06 5.39
C VAL A 249 17.56 2.44 4.09
N ILE A 250 17.08 1.93 2.95
CA ILE A 250 17.66 2.21 1.64
C ILE A 250 17.57 3.70 1.32
N ARG A 251 16.40 4.31 1.50
CA ARG A 251 16.19 5.74 1.24
C ARG A 251 17.15 6.62 2.06
N ILE A 252 17.27 6.39 3.36
CA ILE A 252 18.15 7.20 4.21
C ILE A 252 19.62 6.97 3.86
N ARG A 253 20.03 5.73 3.58
CA ARG A 253 21.37 5.40 3.10
C ARG A 253 21.75 6.24 1.87
N GLU A 254 20.85 6.33 0.90
CA GLU A 254 21.05 7.09 -0.33
C GLU A 254 21.05 8.62 -0.09
N GLN A 255 20.02 9.12 0.60
CA GLN A 255 19.88 10.55 0.89
C GLN A 255 21.05 11.10 1.73
N ARG A 256 21.57 10.32 2.66
CA ARG A 256 22.69 10.70 3.54
C ARG A 256 24.05 10.31 2.99
N LYS A 257 24.12 9.68 1.81
CA LYS A 257 25.37 9.15 1.23
C LYS A 257 26.11 8.27 2.26
N ALA A 258 25.38 7.39 2.94
CA ALA A 258 25.87 6.56 4.04
C ALA A 258 26.01 5.09 3.60
N PRO A 259 26.99 4.71 2.75
CA PRO A 259 27.15 3.36 2.23
C PRO A 259 27.44 2.32 3.33
N HIS A 260 27.84 2.75 4.50
CA HIS A 260 28.10 1.95 5.70
C HIS A 260 26.82 1.56 6.46
N VAL A 261 25.63 2.00 6.01
CA VAL A 261 24.34 1.56 6.54
C VAL A 261 23.78 0.45 5.66
N HIS A 262 23.45 -0.68 6.27
CA HIS A 262 23.00 -1.87 5.59
C HIS A 262 21.62 -2.29 6.08
N ALA A 263 20.86 -2.95 5.20
CA ALA A 263 19.60 -3.61 5.51
C ALA A 263 19.74 -5.11 5.27
N LEU A 264 19.40 -5.91 6.28
CA LEU A 264 19.44 -7.38 6.24
C LEU A 264 18.02 -7.94 6.27
N LEU A 265 17.68 -8.74 5.28
CA LEU A 265 16.44 -9.52 5.26
C LEU A 265 16.73 -10.88 5.92
N LEU A 266 16.55 -10.93 7.25
CA LEU A 266 16.67 -12.17 8.03
C LEU A 266 15.42 -13.03 7.81
N GLU A 267 15.59 -14.35 7.82
CA GLU A 267 14.50 -15.30 7.65
C GLU A 267 13.88 -15.75 8.97
N PRO A 268 12.56 -15.85 9.03
CA PRO A 268 11.61 -15.51 7.99
C PRO A 268 11.52 -14.01 7.77
N VAL A 269 11.49 -13.57 6.49
CA VAL A 269 11.37 -12.14 6.13
C VAL A 269 9.95 -11.66 6.43
N PRO A 270 9.76 -10.68 7.31
CA PRO A 270 8.42 -10.12 7.53
C PRO A 270 8.00 -9.28 6.32
N VAL A 271 6.87 -9.63 5.74
CA VAL A 271 6.25 -8.91 4.63
C VAL A 271 4.79 -8.63 4.98
N ARG A 272 4.37 -7.39 4.83
CA ARG A 272 3.01 -6.94 5.12
C ARG A 272 2.43 -6.23 3.91
N LEU A 273 1.10 -6.21 3.84
CA LEU A 273 0.37 -5.38 2.91
C LEU A 273 0.65 -3.89 3.22
N ASN A 274 0.76 -3.09 2.20
CA ASN A 274 1.03 -1.66 2.31
C ASN A 274 0.47 -0.93 1.10
N ASN A 275 0.42 0.40 1.17
CA ASN A 275 -0.06 1.19 0.05
C ASN A 275 -1.49 0.76 -0.32
N ILE A 276 -2.38 0.83 0.68
CA ILE A 276 -3.77 0.36 0.57
C ILE A 276 -4.60 1.45 -0.10
N TRP A 277 -5.28 1.08 -1.17
CA TRP A 277 -6.08 2.02 -1.96
C TRP A 277 -7.54 1.61 -2.02
N SER A 278 -8.39 2.61 -2.10
CA SER A 278 -9.82 2.46 -2.37
C SER A 278 -10.37 3.72 -3.01
N ILE A 279 -11.67 3.73 -3.28
CA ILE A 279 -12.39 4.83 -3.92
C ILE A 279 -13.23 5.54 -2.86
N ASN A 280 -13.18 6.87 -2.82
CA ASN A 280 -13.98 7.70 -1.92
C ASN A 280 -15.48 7.57 -2.25
N ALA A 281 -16.31 7.30 -1.25
CA ALA A 281 -17.76 7.20 -1.46
C ALA A 281 -18.41 8.49 -2.05
N LYS A 282 -17.73 9.63 -1.95
CA LYS A 282 -18.19 10.93 -2.47
C LYS A 282 -17.70 11.22 -3.88
N THR A 283 -16.93 10.32 -4.51
CA THR A 283 -16.47 10.51 -5.89
C THR A 283 -17.61 10.70 -6.87
N THR A 284 -17.39 11.55 -7.85
CA THR A 284 -18.24 11.67 -9.05
C THR A 284 -17.59 11.00 -10.27
N MET A 285 -16.42 10.38 -10.08
CA MET A 285 -15.61 9.74 -11.12
C MET A 285 -15.26 8.27 -10.77
N PRO A 286 -16.24 7.43 -10.39
CA PRO A 286 -15.96 6.07 -9.92
C PRO A 286 -15.32 5.16 -10.98
N ALA A 287 -15.70 5.27 -12.25
CA ALA A 287 -15.12 4.46 -13.32
C ALA A 287 -13.66 4.87 -13.59
N SER A 288 -13.37 6.17 -13.63
CA SER A 288 -12.01 6.70 -13.76
C SER A 288 -11.13 6.29 -12.57
N ALA A 289 -11.70 6.26 -11.35
CA ALA A 289 -11.01 5.82 -10.16
C ALA A 289 -10.65 4.32 -10.24
N VAL A 290 -11.53 3.46 -10.74
CA VAL A 290 -11.23 2.03 -10.99
C VAL A 290 -10.09 1.88 -11.98
N LEU A 291 -10.15 2.58 -13.13
CA LEU A 291 -9.07 2.55 -14.12
C LEU A 291 -7.75 3.04 -13.55
N PHE A 292 -7.79 4.03 -12.65
CA PHE A 292 -6.58 4.53 -12.01
C PHE A 292 -5.98 3.50 -11.03
N MET A 293 -6.81 2.75 -10.30
CA MET A 293 -6.35 1.66 -9.43
C MET A 293 -5.76 0.50 -10.25
N GLU A 294 -6.41 0.10 -11.34
CA GLU A 294 -5.86 -0.89 -12.29
C GLU A 294 -4.51 -0.42 -12.85
N PHE A 295 -4.45 0.83 -13.32
CA PHE A 295 -3.22 1.42 -13.86
C PHE A 295 -2.09 1.42 -12.83
N ALA A 296 -2.40 1.69 -11.55
CA ALA A 296 -1.43 1.65 -10.46
C ALA A 296 -0.87 0.24 -10.18
N ALA A 297 -1.61 -0.82 -10.52
CA ALA A 297 -1.13 -2.20 -10.48
C ALA A 297 -0.31 -2.61 -11.70
N SER A 298 -0.22 -1.77 -12.75
CA SER A 298 0.56 -2.05 -13.96
C SER A 298 2.06 -2.05 -13.72
N ASP A 299 2.82 -2.73 -14.59
CA ASP A 299 4.29 -2.79 -14.51
C ASP A 299 4.92 -1.40 -14.45
N LYS A 300 4.42 -0.48 -15.28
CA LYS A 300 4.91 0.90 -15.35
C LYS A 300 4.84 1.63 -14.00
N VAL A 301 3.72 1.56 -13.32
CA VAL A 301 3.53 2.27 -12.05
C VAL A 301 4.24 1.56 -10.91
N GLN A 302 4.25 0.24 -10.91
CA GLN A 302 4.99 -0.54 -9.94
C GLN A 302 6.51 -0.30 -10.04
N GLU A 303 7.04 -0.08 -11.24
CA GLU A 303 8.44 0.35 -11.43
C GLU A 303 8.70 1.76 -10.85
N ILE A 304 7.74 2.69 -11.01
CA ILE A 304 7.85 4.02 -10.39
C ILE A 304 7.85 3.89 -8.87
N PHE A 305 7.00 3.05 -8.29
CA PHE A 305 6.98 2.80 -6.84
C PHE A 305 8.32 2.25 -6.34
N ASP A 306 8.99 1.39 -7.11
CA ASP A 306 10.30 0.84 -6.75
C ASP A 306 11.44 1.86 -6.92
N ARG A 307 11.35 2.76 -7.88
CA ARG A 307 12.38 3.76 -8.16
C ARG A 307 12.34 4.93 -7.20
N GLU A 308 11.16 5.51 -6.97
CA GLU A 308 11.00 6.78 -6.24
C GLU A 308 10.79 6.60 -4.74
N GLY A 309 10.17 5.50 -4.32
CA GLY A 309 9.98 5.17 -2.92
C GLY A 309 10.65 3.86 -2.53
N PRO A 310 11.96 3.66 -2.75
CA PRO A 310 12.56 2.38 -3.10
C PRO A 310 11.89 1.20 -2.39
N VAL A 311 11.51 0.17 -3.17
CA VAL A 311 10.88 -1.06 -2.64
C VAL A 311 9.47 -0.85 -2.06
N LYS A 312 8.66 -0.01 -2.68
CA LYS A 312 7.24 0.18 -2.30
C LYS A 312 6.23 -0.50 -3.24
N ALA A 313 6.69 -1.17 -4.30
CA ALA A 313 5.82 -1.98 -5.15
C ALA A 313 5.27 -3.20 -4.41
N SER A 314 4.32 -3.87 -5.02
CA SER A 314 3.72 -5.07 -4.44
C SER A 314 4.60 -6.31 -4.64
N VAL A 315 4.75 -7.11 -3.59
CA VAL A 315 5.39 -8.43 -3.65
C VAL A 315 4.65 -9.39 -4.60
N PHE A 316 3.37 -9.15 -4.87
CA PHE A 316 2.54 -9.94 -5.79
C PHE A 316 2.75 -9.57 -7.25
N LYS A 317 3.45 -8.48 -7.53
CA LYS A 317 3.80 -8.12 -8.91
C LYS A 317 5.10 -8.80 -9.31
N THR A 318 5.01 -9.75 -10.23
CA THR A 318 6.17 -10.47 -10.75
C THR A 318 7.21 -9.48 -11.30
N GLY A 319 8.45 -9.63 -10.86
CA GLY A 319 9.55 -8.78 -11.31
C GLY A 319 9.70 -7.45 -10.57
N SER A 320 8.78 -7.08 -9.67
CA SER A 320 8.97 -5.95 -8.75
C SER A 320 10.17 -6.19 -7.84
N LEU A 321 10.72 -5.13 -7.28
CA LEU A 321 11.87 -5.25 -6.38
C LEU A 321 11.53 -6.03 -5.09
N PRO A 322 10.39 -5.82 -4.42
CA PRO A 322 9.97 -6.67 -3.30
C PRO A 322 9.86 -8.15 -3.68
N ASN A 323 9.27 -8.46 -4.85
CA ASN A 323 9.16 -9.84 -5.34
C ASN A 323 10.54 -10.50 -5.49
N LYS A 324 11.50 -9.81 -6.13
CA LYS A 324 12.89 -10.31 -6.29
C LYS A 324 13.63 -10.46 -4.97
N LEU A 325 13.44 -9.54 -4.02
CA LEU A 325 14.12 -9.54 -2.72
C LEU A 325 13.72 -10.72 -1.83
N VAL A 326 12.51 -11.26 -2.00
CA VAL A 326 12.03 -12.40 -1.22
C VAL A 326 12.10 -13.72 -1.97
N GLU A 327 12.53 -13.71 -3.22
CA GLU A 327 12.67 -14.93 -4.03
C GLU A 327 13.59 -15.95 -3.34
N GLY A 328 13.12 -17.17 -3.18
CA GLY A 328 13.84 -18.25 -2.51
C GLY A 328 13.99 -18.13 -1.00
N LYS A 329 13.41 -17.10 -0.36
CA LYS A 329 13.47 -16.89 1.09
C LYS A 329 12.23 -17.42 1.80
N LYS A 330 12.40 -17.83 3.04
CA LYS A 330 11.26 -18.05 3.95
C LYS A 330 10.66 -16.70 4.33
N VAL A 331 9.38 -16.52 4.04
CA VAL A 331 8.65 -15.26 4.26
C VAL A 331 7.61 -15.43 5.36
N ALA A 332 7.53 -14.47 6.28
CA ALA A 332 6.44 -14.30 7.22
C ALA A 332 5.49 -13.24 6.62
N PHE A 333 4.57 -13.72 5.77
CA PHE A 333 3.66 -12.83 5.04
C PHE A 333 2.36 -12.63 5.82
N VAL A 334 2.05 -11.38 6.13
CA VAL A 334 0.75 -10.97 6.68
C VAL A 334 -0.16 -10.62 5.53
N GLY A 335 -1.08 -11.53 5.23
CA GLY A 335 -2.13 -11.34 4.23
C GLY A 335 -3.40 -10.74 4.82
N TRP A 336 -4.43 -10.60 3.98
CA TRP A 336 -5.73 -10.05 4.39
C TRP A 336 -6.40 -10.84 5.52
N ASP A 337 -6.18 -12.15 5.60
CA ASP A 337 -6.76 -13.00 6.65
C ASP A 337 -6.01 -12.92 7.98
N ASP A 338 -4.78 -12.42 7.97
CA ASP A 338 -3.91 -12.34 9.14
C ASP A 338 -3.99 -10.98 9.85
N VAL A 339 -4.58 -9.95 9.21
CA VAL A 339 -4.61 -8.56 9.71
C VAL A 339 -5.20 -8.48 11.12
N ASP A 340 -6.30 -9.19 11.36
CA ASP A 340 -7.04 -9.13 12.62
C ASP A 340 -6.22 -9.62 13.84
N MET A 341 -5.19 -10.43 13.63
CA MET A 341 -4.34 -10.92 14.71
C MET A 341 -3.15 -10.00 15.03
N ILE A 342 -2.77 -9.12 14.12
CA ILE A 342 -1.56 -8.30 14.26
C ILE A 342 -1.74 -7.21 15.31
N GLU A 343 -2.84 -6.47 15.31
CA GLU A 343 -3.07 -5.38 16.26
C GLU A 343 -3.14 -5.85 17.73
N PRO A 344 -3.88 -6.92 18.09
CA PRO A 344 -3.82 -7.47 19.44
C PRO A 344 -2.41 -7.92 19.85
N LEU A 345 -1.69 -8.58 18.92
CA LEU A 345 -0.34 -9.06 19.19
C LEU A 345 0.66 -7.92 19.40
N GLN A 346 0.52 -6.80 18.70
CA GLN A 346 1.32 -5.59 18.97
C GLN A 346 1.18 -5.11 20.41
N LYS A 347 -0.03 -5.10 20.96
CA LYS A 347 -0.29 -4.70 22.37
C LYS A 347 0.43 -5.64 23.35
N GLU A 348 0.43 -6.93 23.04
CA GLU A 348 1.16 -7.93 23.86
C GLU A 348 2.68 -7.77 23.73
N ILE A 349 3.19 -7.47 22.55
CA ILE A 349 4.62 -7.15 22.33
C ILE A 349 5.01 -5.92 23.15
N PHE A 350 4.23 -4.83 23.14
CA PHE A 350 4.51 -3.67 24.00
C PHE A 350 4.54 -4.03 25.47
N ALA A 351 3.61 -4.87 25.93
CA ALA A 351 3.62 -5.35 27.31
C ALA A 351 4.86 -6.19 27.63
N SER A 352 5.32 -7.03 26.69
CA SER A 352 6.50 -7.88 26.83
C SER A 352 7.80 -7.07 26.97
N TRP A 353 7.88 -5.89 26.37
CA TRP A 353 9.04 -4.99 26.46
C TRP A 353 9.20 -4.32 27.81
N LYS A 354 8.18 -4.38 28.67
CA LYS A 354 8.17 -3.69 29.98
C LYS A 354 8.61 -2.23 29.84
N PHE A 355 8.05 -1.57 28.82
CA PHE A 355 8.35 -0.18 28.52
C PHE A 355 8.31 0.66 29.79
N PRO A 356 9.29 1.54 30.05
CA PRO A 356 9.17 2.49 31.16
C PRO A 356 8.01 3.43 30.85
N VAL A 357 6.86 3.12 31.42
CA VAL A 357 5.71 4.04 31.39
C VAL A 357 6.16 5.24 32.22
N ALA A 358 6.18 6.42 31.60
CA ALA A 358 6.42 7.64 32.36
C ALA A 358 5.43 7.66 33.52
N GLN A 359 5.94 7.60 34.73
CA GLN A 359 5.12 7.82 35.92
C GLN A 359 4.55 9.23 35.78
N LYS A 360 3.22 9.34 35.76
CA LYS A 360 2.50 10.61 35.70
C LYS A 360 2.71 11.36 37.03
#